data_9e446f853e5eb4ce0e1913ad952bfb80
#
_entry.id   9e446f853e5eb4ce0e1913ad952bfb80
#
_cell.length_a   1.000
_cell.length_b   1.000
_cell.length_c   1.000
_cell.angle_alpha   90.00
_cell.angle_beta   90.00
_cell.angle_gamma   90.00
#
_symmetry.space_group_name_H-M   'P 1'
#
loop_
_entity.id
_entity.type
_entity.pdbx_description
1 polymer ?
#
loop_
_entity_poly.entity_id
_entity_poly.type
_entity_poly.pdbx_seq_one_letter_code
_entity_poly.pdbx_strand_id
1 'polypeptide(L)'
;VDYNTINVKISAGVHYKITDKLEASINTYFGSGTTVYTGADRYSLKNLKMAQHKFELKHKNWFVRAYTTQENAGDSYNSSALGAFLNEAYRPSSAWFPLYIGTFSEGRRLNGAAASDFTLHSAARASADAGRLIPGTARFDSAASIIKSTPIRRGGALFLDKSDLYAAEGQFNLSDMIGISDKLEIMVGTGWKQWAMNSQGTIFADTAQTIRVNEYGGYLQLKKKLGEAVTLTASGRYDKQTNFDGKFTPRVSAVFKVARENFLRVSYQTAYRFPTNQNQYISLVTGSGVLMGCLPEFQDYYKLNSTLPGYTAASVVSYRAGSIADSSRLVRAQYNEVKPETVRSYEVGYKGIIGKKLMVDGYVYYSEYKDFLVGVAVAQSRAGNKFELYSPFSSTNVSYTQNSADKVKSIGWGLGLEYNAVKKYVVYANVFSDQLRDV
;
A
#
# COMPACT_ATOMS: atom_id res chain seq x y z
N VAL A 1 -25.69 -1.95 -1.20
CA VAL A 1 -24.49 -2.81 -1.15
C VAL A 1 -24.95 -4.22 -0.87
N ASP A 2 -24.53 -5.17 -1.70
CA ASP A 2 -24.74 -6.59 -1.42
C ASP A 2 -23.62 -7.05 -0.47
N TYR A 3 -24.01 -7.54 0.70
CA TYR A 3 -23.08 -8.02 1.73
C TYR A 3 -22.88 -9.55 1.67
N ASN A 4 -23.54 -10.25 0.75
CA ASN A 4 -23.29 -11.66 0.55
C ASN A 4 -21.87 -11.87 0.05
N THR A 5 -21.10 -12.66 0.79
CA THR A 5 -19.72 -12.96 0.47
C THR A 5 -19.62 -14.40 -0.04
N ILE A 6 -19.12 -14.54 -1.25
CA ILE A 6 -18.79 -15.83 -1.86
C ILE A 6 -17.32 -15.81 -2.22
N ASN A 7 -16.61 -16.87 -1.88
CA ASN A 7 -15.20 -17.02 -2.21
C ASN A 7 -14.92 -18.45 -2.67
N VAL A 8 -14.52 -18.59 -3.91
CA VAL A 8 -14.14 -19.89 -4.50
C VAL A 8 -12.65 -19.85 -4.80
N LYS A 9 -11.91 -20.86 -4.33
CA LYS A 9 -10.47 -21.03 -4.60
C LYS A 9 -10.22 -22.43 -5.11
N ILE A 10 -9.48 -22.53 -6.20
CA ILE A 10 -9.11 -23.79 -6.82
C ILE A 10 -7.60 -23.75 -7.04
N SER A 11 -6.92 -24.85 -6.74
CA SER A 11 -5.50 -25.02 -7.06
C SER A 11 -5.25 -26.39 -7.67
N ALA A 12 -4.32 -26.43 -8.61
CA ALA A 12 -3.83 -27.66 -9.22
C ALA A 12 -2.32 -27.57 -9.41
N GLY A 13 -1.63 -28.69 -9.23
CA GLY A 13 -0.19 -28.77 -9.43
C GLY A 13 0.20 -30.09 -10.06
N VAL A 14 1.10 -30.04 -11.03
CA VAL A 14 1.73 -31.20 -11.65
C VAL A 14 3.21 -31.10 -11.40
N HIS A 15 3.80 -32.17 -10.88
CA HIS A 15 5.21 -32.31 -10.58
C HIS A 15 5.76 -33.51 -11.33
N TYR A 16 6.84 -33.35 -12.05
CA TYR A 16 7.48 -34.41 -12.82
C TYR A 16 8.97 -34.47 -12.51
N LYS A 17 9.44 -35.58 -12.01
CA LYS A 17 10.86 -35.86 -11.83
C LYS A 17 11.50 -36.23 -13.16
N ILE A 18 12.24 -35.30 -13.75
CA ILE A 18 13.00 -35.52 -14.99
C ILE A 18 14.16 -36.47 -14.70
N THR A 19 14.81 -36.26 -13.54
CA THR A 19 15.84 -37.15 -12.99
C THR A 19 15.70 -37.19 -11.47
N ASP A 20 16.49 -38.02 -10.76
CA ASP A 20 16.50 -38.05 -9.29
C ASP A 20 16.86 -36.71 -8.65
N LYS A 21 17.48 -35.78 -9.40
CA LYS A 21 17.97 -34.49 -8.92
C LYS A 21 17.26 -33.30 -9.55
N LEU A 22 16.46 -33.50 -10.60
CA LEU A 22 15.79 -32.43 -11.35
C LEU A 22 14.29 -32.70 -11.41
N GLU A 23 13.52 -31.75 -10.91
CA GLU A 23 12.05 -31.71 -10.93
C GLU A 23 11.56 -30.53 -11.76
N ALA A 24 10.57 -30.75 -12.61
CA ALA A 24 9.77 -29.73 -13.25
C ALA A 24 8.39 -29.68 -12.59
N SER A 25 7.86 -28.48 -12.33
CA SER A 25 6.51 -28.34 -11.82
C SER A 25 5.75 -27.19 -12.47
N ILE A 26 4.44 -27.40 -12.64
CA ILE A 26 3.47 -26.38 -13.04
C ILE A 26 2.43 -26.30 -11.92
N ASN A 27 2.23 -25.12 -11.37
CA ASN A 27 1.22 -24.88 -10.34
C ASN A 27 0.31 -23.74 -10.78
N THR A 28 -1.00 -23.96 -10.67
CA THR A 28 -2.04 -23.00 -11.03
C THR A 28 -2.96 -22.79 -9.84
N TYR A 29 -3.26 -21.52 -9.57
CA TYR A 29 -4.21 -21.11 -8.54
C TYR A 29 -5.22 -20.18 -9.18
N PHE A 30 -6.49 -20.39 -8.89
CA PHE A 30 -7.59 -19.53 -9.33
C PHE A 30 -8.46 -19.18 -8.12
N GLY A 31 -8.81 -17.90 -8.00
CA GLY A 31 -9.74 -17.40 -7.01
C GLY A 31 -10.80 -16.53 -7.66
N SER A 32 -12.04 -16.66 -7.22
CA SER A 32 -13.12 -15.73 -7.57
C SER A 32 -13.94 -15.44 -6.32
N GLY A 33 -14.36 -14.17 -6.17
CA GLY A 33 -15.10 -13.82 -4.97
C GLY A 33 -15.85 -12.51 -5.06
N THR A 34 -16.77 -12.35 -4.11
CA THR A 34 -17.52 -11.12 -3.88
C THR A 34 -17.36 -10.75 -2.40
N THR A 35 -16.97 -9.52 -2.11
CA THR A 35 -16.80 -9.01 -0.74
C THR A 35 -16.95 -7.49 -0.69
N VAL A 36 -17.09 -6.95 0.51
CA VAL A 36 -17.00 -5.51 0.76
C VAL A 36 -15.65 -5.21 1.41
N TYR A 37 -14.92 -4.29 0.82
CA TYR A 37 -13.64 -3.81 1.31
C TYR A 37 -13.75 -2.33 1.71
N THR A 38 -13.18 -1.97 2.85
CA THR A 38 -13.12 -0.58 3.33
C THR A 38 -11.65 -0.17 3.41
N GLY A 39 -11.27 0.78 2.58
CA GLY A 39 -9.98 1.47 2.56
C GLY A 39 -10.18 2.97 2.78
N ALA A 40 -9.69 3.82 1.87
CA ALA A 40 -9.99 5.26 1.86
C ALA A 40 -11.50 5.50 1.67
N ASP A 41 -12.16 4.63 0.91
CA ASP A 41 -13.60 4.56 0.70
C ASP A 41 -14.10 3.13 0.93
N ARG A 42 -15.41 2.92 0.77
CA ARG A 42 -16.02 1.59 0.79
C ARG A 42 -16.23 1.09 -0.64
N TYR A 43 -15.67 -0.09 -0.92
CA TYR A 43 -15.74 -0.75 -2.23
C TYR A 43 -16.58 -2.04 -2.13
N SER A 44 -17.47 -2.23 -3.08
CA SER A 44 -18.10 -3.53 -3.33
C SER A 44 -17.28 -4.22 -4.42
N LEU A 45 -16.48 -5.20 -4.01
CA LEU A 45 -15.73 -6.07 -4.93
C LEU A 45 -16.66 -7.19 -5.36
N LYS A 46 -17.09 -7.17 -6.61
CA LYS A 46 -18.07 -8.12 -7.14
C LYS A 46 -17.47 -8.90 -8.31
N ASN A 47 -17.53 -10.22 -8.20
CA ASN A 47 -16.97 -11.12 -9.22
C ASN A 47 -15.47 -10.88 -9.45
N LEU A 48 -14.74 -10.46 -8.41
CA LEU A 48 -13.29 -10.35 -8.47
C LEU A 48 -12.70 -11.70 -8.85
N LYS A 49 -11.77 -11.71 -9.79
CA LYS A 49 -11.04 -12.91 -10.24
C LYS A 49 -9.55 -12.67 -10.10
N MET A 50 -8.85 -13.71 -9.64
CA MET A 50 -7.39 -13.72 -9.60
C MET A 50 -6.88 -15.08 -10.05
N ALA A 51 -5.94 -15.10 -10.98
CA ALA A 51 -5.27 -16.29 -11.43
C ALA A 51 -3.76 -16.17 -11.20
N GLN A 52 -3.12 -17.24 -10.78
CA GLN A 52 -1.67 -17.33 -10.65
C GLN A 52 -1.19 -18.60 -11.32
N HIS A 53 -0.15 -18.51 -12.14
CA HIS A 53 0.49 -19.63 -12.80
C HIS A 53 1.98 -19.58 -12.51
N LYS A 54 2.56 -20.70 -12.11
CA LYS A 54 3.99 -20.84 -11.82
C LYS A 54 4.53 -22.05 -12.57
N PHE A 55 5.62 -21.86 -13.28
CA PHE A 55 6.50 -22.90 -13.79
C PHE A 55 7.82 -22.87 -13.00
N GLU A 56 8.32 -24.03 -12.61
CA GLU A 56 9.57 -24.13 -11.86
C GLU A 56 10.37 -25.36 -12.32
N LEU A 57 11.65 -25.14 -12.59
CA LEU A 57 12.67 -26.19 -12.66
C LEU A 57 13.50 -26.13 -11.39
N LYS A 58 13.53 -27.21 -10.64
CA LYS A 58 14.23 -27.27 -9.36
C LYS A 58 15.22 -28.44 -9.38
N HIS A 59 16.49 -28.11 -9.17
CA HIS A 59 17.57 -29.03 -8.96
C HIS A 59 18.10 -28.91 -7.53
N LYS A 60 18.87 -29.88 -7.06
CA LYS A 60 19.50 -29.86 -5.74
C LYS A 60 20.23 -28.52 -5.45
N ASN A 61 20.93 -27.99 -6.46
CA ASN A 61 21.85 -26.87 -6.31
C ASN A 61 21.34 -25.57 -6.95
N TRP A 62 20.22 -25.60 -7.66
CA TRP A 62 19.66 -24.42 -8.31
C TRP A 62 18.15 -24.55 -8.55
N PHE A 63 17.51 -23.44 -8.72
CA PHE A 63 16.17 -23.39 -9.32
C PHE A 63 16.06 -22.22 -10.30
N VAL A 64 15.18 -22.37 -11.26
CA VAL A 64 14.69 -21.28 -12.13
C VAL A 64 13.18 -21.39 -12.15
N ARG A 65 12.51 -20.26 -11.97
CA ARG A 65 11.04 -20.20 -12.02
C ARG A 65 10.55 -18.95 -12.71
N ALA A 66 9.42 -19.09 -13.38
CA ALA A 66 8.65 -17.99 -13.93
C ALA A 66 7.21 -18.10 -13.41
N TYR A 67 6.61 -16.95 -13.08
CA TYR A 67 5.23 -16.90 -12.63
C TYR A 67 4.52 -15.65 -13.08
N THR A 68 3.20 -15.72 -13.12
CA THR A 68 2.31 -14.58 -13.38
C THR A 68 1.19 -14.55 -12.35
N THR A 69 0.75 -13.34 -12.01
CA THR A 69 -0.51 -13.10 -11.31
C THR A 69 -1.35 -12.19 -12.18
N GLN A 70 -2.58 -12.57 -12.44
CA GLN A 70 -3.54 -11.84 -13.26
C GLN A 70 -4.75 -11.49 -12.41
N GLU A 71 -5.11 -10.21 -12.39
CA GLU A 71 -6.24 -9.71 -11.63
C GLU A 71 -7.30 -9.14 -12.56
N ASN A 72 -8.57 -9.33 -12.19
CA ASN A 72 -9.70 -8.68 -12.81
C ASN A 72 -10.73 -8.34 -11.72
N ALA A 73 -10.93 -7.05 -11.47
CA ALA A 73 -11.85 -6.55 -10.46
C ALA A 73 -13.33 -6.89 -10.75
N GLY A 74 -13.66 -7.44 -11.91
CA GLY A 74 -15.02 -7.85 -12.27
C GLY A 74 -15.99 -6.65 -12.35
N ASP A 75 -17.13 -6.77 -11.65
CA ASP A 75 -18.19 -5.76 -11.62
C ASP A 75 -18.08 -4.84 -10.37
N SER A 76 -16.86 -4.56 -9.94
CA SER A 76 -16.59 -3.82 -8.71
C SER A 76 -16.89 -2.33 -8.84
N TYR A 77 -17.28 -1.70 -7.72
CA TYR A 77 -17.58 -0.28 -7.68
C TYR A 77 -17.31 0.34 -6.30
N ASN A 78 -17.07 1.66 -6.29
CA ASN A 78 -16.97 2.45 -5.07
C ASN A 78 -18.37 2.77 -4.53
N SER A 79 -18.73 2.19 -3.38
CA SER A 79 -20.06 2.33 -2.78
C SER A 79 -20.30 3.74 -2.22
N SER A 80 -19.26 4.43 -1.74
CA SER A 80 -19.35 5.81 -1.25
C SER A 80 -19.66 6.75 -2.41
N ALA A 81 -18.94 6.61 -3.53
CA ALA A 81 -19.18 7.37 -4.75
C ALA A 81 -20.57 7.08 -5.34
N LEU A 82 -21.00 5.80 -5.36
CA LEU A 82 -22.34 5.43 -5.82
C LEU A 82 -23.42 6.18 -5.03
N GLY A 83 -23.34 6.21 -3.69
CA GLY A 83 -24.30 6.93 -2.86
C GLY A 83 -24.31 8.44 -3.12
N ALA A 84 -23.12 9.05 -3.24
CA ALA A 84 -22.99 10.47 -3.55
C ALA A 84 -23.60 10.83 -4.91
N PHE A 85 -23.24 10.09 -5.97
CA PHE A 85 -23.71 10.38 -7.33
C PHE A 85 -25.17 10.00 -7.58
N LEU A 86 -25.75 9.06 -6.83
CA LEU A 86 -27.19 8.84 -6.83
C LEU A 86 -27.95 10.07 -6.29
N ASN A 87 -27.42 10.72 -5.26
CA ASN A 87 -28.00 11.95 -4.74
C ASN A 87 -27.85 13.11 -5.77
N GLU A 88 -26.66 13.28 -6.35
CA GLU A 88 -26.41 14.28 -7.39
C GLU A 88 -27.28 14.08 -8.65
N ALA A 89 -27.49 12.83 -9.07
CA ALA A 89 -28.33 12.49 -10.22
C ALA A 89 -29.83 12.77 -9.99
N TYR A 90 -30.26 12.66 -8.74
CA TYR A 90 -31.64 12.99 -8.35
C TYR A 90 -31.85 14.49 -8.24
N ARG A 91 -31.01 15.18 -7.45
CA ARG A 91 -31.02 16.62 -7.27
C ARG A 91 -29.59 17.09 -6.95
N PRO A 92 -28.97 17.87 -7.85
CA PRO A 92 -27.63 18.39 -7.60
C PRO A 92 -27.55 19.15 -6.27
N SER A 93 -26.44 19.02 -5.57
CA SER A 93 -26.19 19.73 -4.29
C SER A 93 -26.43 21.25 -4.40
N SER A 94 -26.13 21.84 -5.57
CA SER A 94 -26.36 23.24 -5.87
C SER A 94 -27.86 23.64 -5.89
N ALA A 95 -28.78 22.69 -6.04
CA ALA A 95 -30.22 22.89 -5.95
C ALA A 95 -30.79 22.37 -4.63
N TRP A 96 -30.24 21.29 -4.09
CA TRP A 96 -30.69 20.67 -2.83
C TRP A 96 -30.48 21.60 -1.63
N PHE A 97 -29.27 22.13 -1.46
CA PHE A 97 -28.96 22.99 -0.33
C PHE A 97 -29.76 24.33 -0.31
N PRO A 98 -29.87 25.08 -1.43
CA PRO A 98 -30.69 26.27 -1.41
C PRO A 98 -32.16 25.99 -1.07
N LEU A 99 -32.76 24.92 -1.61
CA LEU A 99 -34.11 24.52 -1.28
C LEU A 99 -34.30 24.18 0.19
N TYR A 100 -33.33 23.40 0.76
CA TYR A 100 -33.31 23.05 2.19
C TYR A 100 -33.25 24.31 3.06
N ILE A 101 -32.26 25.18 2.79
CA ILE A 101 -32.04 26.41 3.57
C ILE A 101 -33.24 27.34 3.43
N GLY A 102 -33.77 27.52 2.21
CA GLY A 102 -34.95 28.35 1.94
C GLY A 102 -36.18 27.87 2.72
N THR A 103 -36.47 26.56 2.68
CA THR A 103 -37.60 25.97 3.42
C THR A 103 -37.42 26.12 4.94
N PHE A 104 -36.20 25.89 5.45
CA PHE A 104 -35.87 26.05 6.88
C PHE A 104 -36.07 27.52 7.33
N SER A 105 -35.47 28.46 6.59
CA SER A 105 -35.50 29.89 6.91
C SER A 105 -36.91 30.46 6.86
N GLU A 106 -37.69 30.06 5.86
CA GLU A 106 -39.11 30.48 5.73
C GLU A 106 -39.95 29.89 6.88
N GLY A 107 -39.74 28.61 7.19
CA GLY A 107 -40.41 27.97 8.33
C GLY A 107 -40.08 28.70 9.65
N ARG A 108 -38.84 29.11 9.85
CA ARG A 108 -38.41 29.90 11.02
C ARG A 108 -39.03 31.29 11.02
N ARG A 109 -39.07 31.95 9.88
CA ARG A 109 -39.71 33.27 9.72
C ARG A 109 -41.20 33.25 10.08
N LEU A 110 -41.92 32.20 9.62
CA LEU A 110 -43.37 32.09 9.84
C LEU A 110 -43.75 31.67 11.26
N ASN A 111 -42.99 30.78 11.88
CA ASN A 111 -43.34 30.15 13.15
C ASN A 111 -42.52 30.68 14.34
N GLY A 112 -41.50 31.49 14.10
CA GLY A 112 -40.63 32.04 15.15
C GLY A 112 -40.07 30.95 16.07
N ALA A 113 -40.11 31.20 17.40
CA ALA A 113 -39.67 30.23 18.42
C ALA A 113 -40.74 29.14 18.70
N ALA A 114 -41.95 29.23 18.15
CA ALA A 114 -42.98 28.21 18.37
C ALA A 114 -42.68 26.87 17.68
N ALA A 115 -41.98 26.88 16.56
CA ALA A 115 -41.50 25.64 15.91
C ALA A 115 -40.12 25.26 16.40
N SER A 116 -39.97 24.01 16.82
CA SER A 116 -38.65 23.45 17.18
C SER A 116 -37.72 23.35 15.97
N ASP A 117 -36.40 23.41 16.19
CA ASP A 117 -35.41 23.17 15.11
C ASP A 117 -35.62 21.81 14.45
N PHE A 118 -35.96 20.79 15.22
CA PHE A 118 -36.24 19.45 14.69
C PHE A 118 -37.41 19.47 13.67
N THR A 119 -38.49 20.15 13.99
CA THR A 119 -39.64 20.26 13.08
C THR A 119 -39.28 20.99 11.79
N LEU A 120 -38.55 22.12 11.91
CA LEU A 120 -38.10 22.89 10.74
C LEU A 120 -37.09 22.11 9.89
N HIS A 121 -36.14 21.42 10.49
CA HIS A 121 -35.21 20.55 9.77
C HIS A 121 -35.94 19.40 9.07
N SER A 122 -36.93 18.78 9.71
CA SER A 122 -37.74 17.70 9.13
C SER A 122 -38.52 18.17 7.91
N ALA A 123 -39.19 19.35 7.99
CA ALA A 123 -39.91 19.94 6.86
C ALA A 123 -38.99 20.33 5.70
N ALA A 124 -37.83 20.97 6.01
CA ALA A 124 -36.83 21.33 5.03
C ALA A 124 -36.26 20.10 4.32
N ARG A 125 -36.00 19.03 5.07
CA ARG A 125 -35.57 17.77 4.53
C ARG A 125 -36.58 17.10 3.64
N ALA A 126 -37.86 17.05 4.07
CA ALA A 126 -38.93 16.48 3.27
C ALA A 126 -39.09 17.20 1.93
N SER A 127 -39.01 18.55 1.92
CA SER A 127 -39.03 19.35 0.71
C SER A 127 -37.84 19.09 -0.21
N ALA A 128 -36.63 19.10 0.36
CA ALA A 128 -35.40 18.89 -0.40
C ALA A 128 -35.27 17.45 -0.93
N ASP A 129 -35.75 16.44 -0.21
CA ASP A 129 -35.70 15.01 -0.58
C ASP A 129 -36.91 14.56 -1.45
N ALA A 130 -37.88 15.45 -1.74
CA ALA A 130 -39.05 15.06 -2.53
C ALA A 130 -38.65 14.53 -3.92
N GLY A 131 -39.06 13.29 -4.26
CA GLY A 131 -38.72 12.57 -5.51
C GLY A 131 -37.37 11.87 -5.51
N ARG A 132 -36.71 11.71 -4.34
CA ARG A 132 -35.46 10.99 -4.22
C ARG A 132 -35.54 9.59 -4.82
N LEU A 133 -34.40 9.11 -5.36
CA LEU A 133 -34.29 7.73 -5.84
C LEU A 133 -34.38 6.75 -4.65
N ILE A 134 -35.35 5.86 -4.68
CA ILE A 134 -35.61 4.88 -3.61
C ILE A 134 -35.09 3.51 -4.03
N PRO A 135 -34.21 2.87 -3.24
CA PRO A 135 -33.76 1.54 -3.51
C PRO A 135 -34.89 0.53 -3.76
N GLY A 136 -34.72 -0.36 -4.74
CA GLY A 136 -35.74 -1.34 -5.16
C GLY A 136 -36.75 -0.81 -6.16
N THR A 137 -36.64 0.44 -6.61
CA THR A 137 -37.46 0.97 -7.72
C THR A 137 -36.66 0.90 -9.04
N ALA A 138 -37.36 0.68 -10.15
CA ALA A 138 -36.75 0.64 -11.48
C ALA A 138 -35.93 1.90 -11.80
N ARG A 139 -36.41 3.08 -11.34
CA ARG A 139 -35.71 4.36 -11.50
C ARG A 139 -34.37 4.38 -10.73
N PHE A 140 -34.33 3.87 -9.51
CA PHE A 140 -33.07 3.73 -8.71
C PHE A 140 -32.14 2.75 -9.40
N ASP A 141 -32.62 1.57 -9.81
CA ASP A 141 -31.80 0.51 -10.38
C ASP A 141 -31.20 0.95 -11.71
N SER A 142 -31.92 1.65 -12.55
CA SER A 142 -31.42 2.24 -13.79
C SER A 142 -30.32 3.28 -13.52
N ALA A 143 -30.55 4.24 -12.61
CA ALA A 143 -29.54 5.23 -12.25
C ALA A 143 -28.30 4.58 -11.63
N ALA A 144 -28.48 3.62 -10.72
CA ALA A 144 -27.37 2.90 -10.10
C ALA A 144 -26.54 2.09 -11.10
N SER A 145 -27.18 1.48 -12.12
CA SER A 145 -26.47 0.76 -13.18
C SER A 145 -25.58 1.68 -14.01
N ILE A 146 -26.09 2.83 -14.42
CA ILE A 146 -25.33 3.84 -15.16
C ILE A 146 -24.13 4.34 -14.33
N ILE A 147 -24.38 4.70 -13.06
CA ILE A 147 -23.33 5.23 -12.17
C ILE A 147 -22.26 4.18 -11.91
N LYS A 148 -22.62 2.91 -11.69
CA LYS A 148 -21.67 1.80 -11.47
C LYS A 148 -20.76 1.54 -12.68
N SER A 149 -21.25 1.78 -13.89
CA SER A 149 -20.49 1.58 -15.13
C SER A 149 -19.71 2.82 -15.60
N THR A 150 -19.87 3.95 -14.91
CA THR A 150 -19.22 5.22 -15.23
C THR A 150 -18.02 5.46 -14.31
N PRO A 151 -16.83 5.86 -14.82
CA PRO A 151 -15.67 6.23 -13.98
C PRO A 151 -16.01 7.37 -13.01
N ILE A 152 -15.39 7.35 -11.81
CA ILE A 152 -15.62 8.37 -10.75
C ILE A 152 -15.39 9.79 -11.28
N ARG A 153 -14.34 10.00 -12.08
CA ARG A 153 -14.03 11.31 -12.70
C ARG A 153 -15.11 11.86 -13.63
N ARG A 154 -16.04 11.01 -14.08
CA ARG A 154 -17.17 11.36 -14.93
C ARG A 154 -18.50 11.31 -14.19
N GLY A 155 -18.48 11.32 -12.86
CA GLY A 155 -19.70 11.27 -12.04
C GLY A 155 -20.23 9.86 -11.81
N GLY A 156 -19.37 8.85 -11.81
CA GLY A 156 -19.75 7.47 -11.58
C GLY A 156 -19.04 6.82 -10.40
N ALA A 157 -19.11 5.49 -10.33
CA ALA A 157 -18.58 4.71 -9.24
C ALA A 157 -17.73 3.50 -9.70
N LEU A 158 -17.51 3.37 -11.01
CA LEU A 158 -16.75 2.24 -11.58
C LEU A 158 -15.38 2.10 -10.93
N PHE A 159 -15.08 0.91 -10.45
CA PHE A 159 -13.77 0.51 -9.96
C PHE A 159 -13.28 -0.66 -10.83
N LEU A 160 -12.31 -0.39 -11.68
CA LEU A 160 -11.79 -1.36 -12.63
C LEU A 160 -10.30 -1.56 -12.35
N ASP A 161 -9.90 -2.82 -12.23
CA ASP A 161 -8.50 -3.22 -12.22
C ASP A 161 -8.34 -4.53 -13.03
N LYS A 162 -7.47 -4.50 -14.00
CA LYS A 162 -7.05 -5.63 -14.84
C LYS A 162 -5.53 -5.67 -14.90
N SER A 163 -4.91 -5.53 -13.75
CA SER A 163 -3.45 -5.49 -13.63
C SER A 163 -2.84 -6.88 -13.60
N ASP A 164 -1.68 -7.02 -14.21
CA ASP A 164 -0.93 -8.26 -14.27
C ASP A 164 0.46 -8.08 -13.67
N LEU A 165 0.98 -9.15 -13.08
CA LEU A 165 2.37 -9.31 -12.69
C LEU A 165 2.99 -10.46 -13.47
N TYR A 166 4.14 -10.22 -14.08
CA TYR A 166 5.02 -11.22 -14.68
C TYR A 166 6.34 -11.22 -13.93
N ALA A 167 6.89 -12.41 -13.63
CA ALA A 167 8.15 -12.52 -12.92
C ALA A 167 8.93 -13.75 -13.37
N ALA A 168 10.25 -13.61 -13.36
CA ALA A 168 11.20 -14.71 -13.55
C ALA A 168 12.36 -14.53 -12.57
N GLU A 169 12.80 -15.63 -11.96
CA GLU A 169 13.92 -15.60 -11.02
C GLU A 169 14.68 -16.93 -11.02
N GLY A 170 15.95 -16.85 -10.64
CA GLY A 170 16.81 -18.01 -10.50
C GLY A 170 17.83 -17.84 -9.39
N GLN A 171 18.21 -18.96 -8.79
CA GLN A 171 19.23 -19.03 -7.77
C GLN A 171 20.10 -20.25 -8.01
N PHE A 172 21.42 -20.11 -7.77
CA PHE A 172 22.42 -21.13 -7.97
C PHE A 172 23.36 -21.20 -6.78
N ASN A 173 23.56 -22.39 -6.21
CA ASN A 173 24.64 -22.68 -5.28
C ASN A 173 25.87 -23.11 -6.09
N LEU A 174 26.75 -22.17 -6.38
CA LEU A 174 27.93 -22.43 -7.22
C LEU A 174 28.93 -23.34 -6.52
N SER A 175 29.05 -23.25 -5.20
CA SER A 175 30.01 -24.06 -4.44
C SER A 175 29.72 -25.55 -4.52
N ASP A 176 28.45 -25.93 -4.46
CA ASP A 176 28.02 -27.32 -4.63
C ASP A 176 28.27 -27.82 -6.06
N MET A 177 28.09 -26.92 -7.05
CA MET A 177 28.31 -27.26 -8.45
C MET A 177 29.76 -27.54 -8.79
N ILE A 178 30.69 -26.83 -8.13
CA ILE A 178 32.14 -26.96 -8.36
C ILE A 178 32.89 -27.74 -7.24
N GLY A 179 32.15 -28.26 -6.26
CA GLY A 179 32.70 -29.12 -5.21
C GLY A 179 33.56 -28.42 -4.14
N ILE A 180 33.31 -27.16 -3.83
CA ILE A 180 34.07 -26.39 -2.81
C ILE A 180 33.24 -25.99 -1.59
N SER A 181 32.02 -26.52 -1.44
CA SER A 181 31.08 -26.14 -0.36
C SER A 181 31.63 -26.33 1.05
N ASP A 182 32.59 -27.24 1.25
CA ASP A 182 33.27 -27.41 2.53
C ASP A 182 34.15 -26.22 2.92
N LYS A 183 34.64 -25.46 1.93
CA LYS A 183 35.56 -24.33 2.13
C LYS A 183 34.85 -22.99 2.09
N LEU A 184 33.95 -22.84 1.16
CA LEU A 184 33.23 -21.60 0.90
C LEU A 184 31.88 -21.91 0.22
N GLU A 185 30.81 -21.40 0.77
CA GLU A 185 29.47 -21.43 0.14
C GLU A 185 29.26 -20.15 -0.65
N ILE A 186 29.02 -20.28 -1.97
CA ILE A 186 28.80 -19.18 -2.90
C ILE A 186 27.39 -19.35 -3.49
N MET A 187 26.51 -18.39 -3.20
CA MET A 187 25.16 -18.34 -3.77
C MET A 187 25.00 -17.11 -4.63
N VAL A 188 24.49 -17.27 -5.83
CA VAL A 188 24.09 -16.16 -6.72
C VAL A 188 22.62 -16.29 -7.07
N GLY A 189 21.96 -15.16 -7.22
CA GLY A 189 20.59 -15.14 -7.67
C GLY A 189 20.27 -13.88 -8.46
N THR A 190 19.31 -13.99 -9.35
CA THR A 190 18.81 -12.88 -10.15
C THR A 190 17.30 -12.99 -10.32
N GLY A 191 16.65 -11.86 -10.58
CA GLY A 191 15.22 -11.82 -10.84
C GLY A 191 14.81 -10.60 -11.64
N TRP A 192 13.71 -10.77 -12.32
CA TRP A 192 13.00 -9.72 -13.04
C TRP A 192 11.51 -9.79 -12.70
N LYS A 193 10.88 -8.61 -12.57
CA LYS A 193 9.43 -8.46 -12.42
C LYS A 193 8.95 -7.34 -13.33
N GLN A 194 7.75 -7.50 -13.87
CA GLN A 194 7.02 -6.47 -14.57
C GLN A 194 5.60 -6.39 -14.04
N TRP A 195 5.21 -5.24 -13.57
CA TRP A 195 3.80 -4.92 -13.33
C TRP A 195 3.23 -4.23 -14.55
N ALA A 196 2.11 -4.73 -15.06
CA ALA A 196 1.32 -4.13 -16.12
C ALA A 196 0.00 -3.65 -15.52
N MET A 197 -0.04 -2.39 -15.09
CA MET A 197 -1.22 -1.79 -14.42
C MET A 197 -2.21 -1.30 -15.45
N ASN A 198 -3.47 -1.74 -15.34
CA ASN A 198 -4.55 -1.42 -16.27
C ASN A 198 -5.86 -1.19 -15.50
N SER A 199 -6.10 0.04 -15.11
CA SER A 199 -7.35 0.47 -14.47
C SER A 199 -8.25 1.29 -15.38
N GLN A 200 -7.82 1.58 -16.60
CA GLN A 200 -8.50 2.45 -17.56
C GLN A 200 -8.89 3.83 -16.94
N GLY A 201 -8.02 4.35 -16.09
CA GLY A 201 -8.19 5.65 -15.43
C GLY A 201 -9.08 5.64 -14.19
N THR A 202 -9.52 4.48 -13.69
CA THR A 202 -10.35 4.42 -12.47
C THR A 202 -9.52 4.49 -11.19
N ILE A 203 -8.26 4.05 -11.23
CA ILE A 203 -7.33 4.03 -10.08
C ILE A 203 -6.06 4.80 -10.41
N PHE A 204 -5.48 4.52 -11.58
CA PHE A 204 -4.21 5.08 -12.05
C PHE A 204 -4.44 6.08 -13.20
N ALA A 205 -3.42 6.85 -13.55
CA ALA A 205 -3.45 7.74 -14.71
C ALA A 205 -3.13 6.98 -16.02
N ASP A 206 -3.82 5.88 -16.27
CA ASP A 206 -3.58 4.91 -17.34
C ASP A 206 -4.66 4.90 -18.44
N THR A 207 -5.37 6.02 -18.62
CA THR A 207 -6.41 6.15 -19.64
C THR A 207 -5.91 5.99 -21.07
N ALA A 208 -4.66 6.37 -21.34
CA ALA A 208 -4.07 6.31 -22.68
C ALA A 208 -3.42 4.95 -22.97
N GLN A 209 -2.81 4.33 -21.98
CA GLN A 209 -2.09 3.07 -22.12
C GLN A 209 -1.84 2.39 -20.78
N THR A 210 -1.63 1.08 -20.80
CA THR A 210 -1.18 0.30 -19.65
C THR A 210 0.17 0.79 -19.14
N ILE A 211 0.26 1.07 -17.85
CA ILE A 211 1.52 1.47 -17.21
C ILE A 211 2.36 0.23 -16.93
N ARG A 212 3.59 0.20 -17.42
CA ARG A 212 4.52 -0.91 -17.22
C ARG A 212 5.69 -0.50 -16.34
N VAL A 213 5.88 -1.18 -15.21
CA VAL A 213 6.99 -0.96 -14.29
C VAL A 213 7.83 -2.22 -14.22
N ASN A 214 9.10 -2.11 -14.60
CA ASN A 214 10.05 -3.20 -14.52
C ASN A 214 10.95 -3.05 -13.29
N GLU A 215 11.29 -4.17 -12.67
CA GLU A 215 12.27 -4.28 -11.61
C GLU A 215 13.22 -5.43 -11.91
N TYR A 216 14.52 -5.15 -11.80
CA TYR A 216 15.60 -6.11 -12.00
C TYR A 216 16.43 -6.16 -10.73
N GLY A 217 16.83 -7.34 -10.34
CA GLY A 217 17.69 -7.52 -9.19
C GLY A 217 18.63 -8.70 -9.30
N GLY A 218 19.78 -8.59 -8.65
CA GLY A 218 20.74 -9.68 -8.55
C GLY A 218 21.53 -9.60 -7.25
N TYR A 219 21.95 -10.74 -6.74
CA TYR A 219 22.74 -10.80 -5.52
C TYR A 219 23.81 -11.87 -5.59
N LEU A 220 24.86 -11.63 -4.78
CA LEU A 220 25.90 -12.59 -4.44
C LEU A 220 25.97 -12.73 -2.92
N GLN A 221 26.02 -13.96 -2.42
CA GLN A 221 26.24 -14.28 -1.02
C GLN A 221 27.43 -15.24 -0.88
N LEU A 222 28.30 -14.92 0.05
CA LEU A 222 29.45 -15.72 0.46
C LEU A 222 29.28 -16.10 1.92
N LYS A 223 29.44 -17.40 2.24
CA LYS A 223 29.42 -17.89 3.62
C LYS A 223 30.62 -18.79 3.86
N LYS A 224 31.36 -18.51 4.92
CA LYS A 224 32.59 -19.24 5.29
C LYS A 224 32.58 -19.62 6.76
N LYS A 225 32.89 -20.88 7.03
CA LYS A 225 33.19 -21.35 8.38
C LYS A 225 34.67 -21.19 8.67
N LEU A 226 35.01 -20.53 9.77
CA LEU A 226 36.35 -20.36 10.29
C LEU A 226 36.49 -21.26 11.51
N GLY A 227 36.94 -22.50 11.26
CA GLY A 227 36.89 -23.56 12.23
C GLY A 227 35.47 -23.94 12.65
N GLU A 228 35.31 -24.42 13.89
CA GLU A 228 33.99 -24.76 14.46
C GLU A 228 33.32 -23.58 15.19
N ALA A 229 34.08 -22.55 15.50
CA ALA A 229 33.69 -21.49 16.40
C ALA A 229 33.00 -20.30 15.68
N VAL A 230 33.34 -20.00 14.41
CA VAL A 230 32.89 -18.79 13.75
C VAL A 230 32.35 -19.10 12.36
N THR A 231 31.17 -18.55 12.05
CA THR A 231 30.62 -18.54 10.68
C THR A 231 30.46 -17.10 10.24
N LEU A 232 31.07 -16.71 9.13
CA LEU A 232 30.94 -15.40 8.51
C LEU A 232 30.04 -15.52 7.28
N THR A 233 29.15 -14.54 7.11
CA THR A 233 28.34 -14.40 5.90
C THR A 233 28.42 -12.96 5.42
N ALA A 234 28.72 -12.76 4.14
CA ALA A 234 28.67 -11.46 3.47
C ALA A 234 27.81 -11.59 2.23
N SER A 235 26.95 -10.61 1.96
CA SER A 235 26.16 -10.55 0.73
C SER A 235 26.02 -9.12 0.24
N GLY A 236 25.85 -8.99 -1.07
CA GLY A 236 25.52 -7.74 -1.71
C GLY A 236 24.42 -7.98 -2.74
N ARG A 237 23.45 -7.11 -2.76
CA ARG A 237 22.34 -7.14 -3.71
C ARG A 237 22.23 -5.78 -4.40
N TYR A 238 22.00 -5.81 -5.70
CA TYR A 238 21.67 -4.63 -6.50
C TYR A 238 20.33 -4.80 -7.13
N ASP A 239 19.48 -3.76 -7.03
CA ASP A 239 18.15 -3.73 -7.64
C ASP A 239 17.91 -2.38 -8.30
N LYS A 240 17.18 -2.39 -9.42
CA LYS A 240 16.76 -1.21 -10.15
C LYS A 240 15.30 -1.35 -10.57
N GLN A 241 14.54 -0.26 -10.42
CA GLN A 241 13.18 -0.11 -10.91
C GLN A 241 13.13 0.95 -12.02
N THR A 242 12.11 0.91 -12.88
CA THR A 242 11.95 1.83 -14.02
C THR A 242 12.11 3.31 -13.63
N ASN A 243 11.49 3.74 -12.53
CA ASN A 243 11.40 5.16 -12.16
C ASN A 243 12.47 5.62 -11.17
N PHE A 244 13.31 4.74 -10.66
CA PHE A 244 14.28 5.06 -9.63
C PHE A 244 15.65 4.51 -9.98
N ASP A 245 16.68 5.19 -9.49
CA ASP A 245 18.05 4.73 -9.59
C ASP A 245 18.25 3.43 -8.82
N GLY A 246 19.19 2.62 -9.31
CA GLY A 246 19.54 1.37 -8.69
C GLY A 246 20.09 1.54 -7.28
N LYS A 247 19.79 0.56 -6.43
CA LYS A 247 20.22 0.52 -5.02
C LYS A 247 21.07 -0.71 -4.76
N PHE A 248 22.22 -0.50 -4.13
CA PHE A 248 23.09 -1.57 -3.64
C PHE A 248 22.90 -1.71 -2.14
N THR A 249 22.67 -2.95 -1.67
CA THR A 249 22.41 -3.28 -0.27
C THR A 249 23.37 -4.35 0.22
N PRO A 250 24.45 -3.96 0.93
CA PRO A 250 25.34 -4.89 1.60
C PRO A 250 24.75 -5.42 2.91
N ARG A 251 25.10 -6.66 3.23
CA ARG A 251 24.87 -7.30 4.52
C ARG A 251 26.08 -8.11 4.93
N VAL A 252 26.47 -8.00 6.21
CA VAL A 252 27.52 -8.81 6.81
C VAL A 252 27.00 -9.34 8.14
N SER A 253 27.27 -10.60 8.44
CA SER A 253 26.95 -11.18 9.74
C SER A 253 28.02 -12.17 10.18
N ALA A 254 28.21 -12.25 11.49
CA ALA A 254 29.07 -13.23 12.14
C ALA A 254 28.27 -13.97 13.21
N VAL A 255 28.41 -15.30 13.22
CA VAL A 255 27.85 -16.17 14.26
C VAL A 255 29.03 -16.83 14.98
N PHE A 256 29.08 -16.63 16.30
CA PHE A 256 30.11 -17.19 17.20
C PHE A 256 29.47 -18.30 18.03
N LYS A 257 29.99 -19.50 17.94
CA LYS A 257 29.67 -20.60 18.84
C LYS A 257 30.43 -20.40 20.15
N VAL A 258 29.77 -19.81 21.14
CA VAL A 258 30.37 -19.43 22.42
C VAL A 258 30.41 -20.59 23.42
N ALA A 259 29.55 -21.59 23.24
CA ALA A 259 29.56 -22.86 23.95
C ALA A 259 28.81 -23.92 23.13
N ARG A 260 28.72 -25.16 23.64
CA ARG A 260 27.89 -26.19 23.00
C ARG A 260 26.42 -25.74 22.95
N GLU A 261 25.84 -25.71 21.73
CA GLU A 261 24.47 -25.27 21.50
C GLU A 261 24.16 -23.81 21.92
N ASN A 262 25.21 -22.96 22.00
CA ASN A 262 25.08 -21.55 22.36
C ASN A 262 25.79 -20.67 21.33
N PHE A 263 25.09 -19.69 20.79
CA PHE A 263 25.55 -18.87 19.68
C PHE A 263 25.27 -17.39 19.95
N LEU A 264 26.26 -16.56 19.71
CA LEU A 264 26.16 -15.11 19.65
C LEU A 264 26.12 -14.69 18.16
N ARG A 265 25.20 -13.84 17.78
CA ARG A 265 25.06 -13.31 16.42
C ARG A 265 25.28 -11.81 16.45
N VAL A 266 26.07 -11.30 15.52
CA VAL A 266 26.14 -9.87 15.21
C VAL A 266 25.92 -9.67 13.72
N SER A 267 25.18 -8.62 13.35
CA SER A 267 24.95 -8.32 11.96
C SER A 267 24.86 -6.82 11.70
N TYR A 268 25.33 -6.44 10.52
CA TYR A 268 25.09 -5.15 9.87
C TYR A 268 24.39 -5.40 8.54
N GLN A 269 23.33 -4.68 8.29
CA GLN A 269 22.62 -4.78 7.02
C GLN A 269 22.07 -3.44 6.58
N THR A 270 21.98 -3.28 5.28
CA THR A 270 21.23 -2.20 4.67
C THR A 270 20.05 -2.78 3.89
N ALA A 271 18.98 -2.02 3.79
CA ALA A 271 17.85 -2.34 2.93
C ALA A 271 17.28 -1.04 2.34
N TYR A 272 16.41 -1.18 1.36
CA TYR A 272 15.70 -0.06 0.75
C TYR A 272 14.26 -0.48 0.44
N ARG A 273 13.42 0.52 0.20
CA ARG A 273 12.05 0.33 -0.29
C ARG A 273 11.76 1.36 -1.37
N PHE A 274 11.48 0.92 -2.59
CA PHE A 274 10.87 1.78 -3.60
C PHE A 274 9.46 2.18 -3.15
N PRO A 275 8.99 3.39 -3.48
CA PRO A 275 7.57 3.69 -3.38
C PRO A 275 6.76 2.61 -4.11
N THR A 276 5.65 2.17 -3.53
CA THR A 276 4.80 1.17 -4.17
C THR A 276 4.29 1.70 -5.52
N ASN A 277 3.93 0.82 -6.45
CA ASN A 277 3.36 1.24 -7.73
C ASN A 277 2.11 2.10 -7.52
N GLN A 278 1.32 1.80 -6.49
CA GLN A 278 0.19 2.65 -6.10
C GLN A 278 0.65 4.06 -5.70
N ASN A 279 1.66 4.19 -4.83
CA ASN A 279 2.17 5.50 -4.45
C ASN A 279 2.76 6.27 -5.63
N GLN A 280 3.31 5.58 -6.63
CA GLN A 280 3.88 6.20 -7.82
C GLN A 280 2.81 6.74 -8.78
N TYR A 281 1.73 5.99 -9.02
CA TYR A 281 0.83 6.20 -10.16
C TYR A 281 -0.63 6.42 -9.80
N ILE A 282 -1.00 6.42 -8.51
CA ILE A 282 -2.40 6.63 -8.11
C ILE A 282 -2.93 7.97 -8.59
N SER A 283 -4.15 7.96 -9.10
CA SER A 283 -4.85 9.15 -9.57
C SER A 283 -6.34 8.96 -9.32
N LEU A 284 -6.69 8.85 -8.03
CA LEU A 284 -8.01 8.42 -7.55
C LEU A 284 -8.73 9.56 -6.84
N VAL A 285 -9.91 9.89 -7.31
CA VAL A 285 -10.84 10.80 -6.63
C VAL A 285 -11.62 10.00 -5.58
N THR A 286 -11.63 10.49 -4.36
CA THR A 286 -12.36 9.91 -3.23
C THR A 286 -13.31 10.95 -2.62
N GLY A 287 -14.16 10.52 -1.70
CA GLY A 287 -15.03 11.44 -0.96
C GLY A 287 -14.28 12.48 -0.11
N SER A 288 -13.04 12.20 0.29
CA SER A 288 -12.20 13.08 1.11
C SER A 288 -11.22 13.94 0.29
N GLY A 289 -11.08 13.71 -1.01
CA GLY A 289 -10.15 14.43 -1.88
C GLY A 289 -9.55 13.56 -2.97
N VAL A 290 -8.37 13.93 -3.44
CA VAL A 290 -7.64 13.23 -4.49
C VAL A 290 -6.44 12.52 -3.89
N LEU A 291 -6.27 11.24 -4.21
CA LEU A 291 -5.02 10.51 -4.00
C LEU A 291 -4.18 10.66 -5.28
N MET A 292 -3.00 11.25 -5.14
CA MET A 292 -2.11 11.61 -6.25
C MET A 292 -0.82 10.79 -6.20
N GLY A 293 -0.35 10.37 -7.36
CA GLY A 293 0.97 9.73 -7.51
C GLY A 293 2.12 10.68 -7.13
N CYS A 294 3.22 10.11 -6.65
CA CYS A 294 4.37 10.88 -6.19
C CYS A 294 5.40 11.19 -7.31
N LEU A 295 5.20 10.70 -8.53
CA LEU A 295 6.09 11.01 -9.65
C LEU A 295 5.91 12.47 -10.11
N PRO A 296 6.98 13.12 -10.61
CA PRO A 296 6.95 14.56 -10.94
C PRO A 296 5.85 14.98 -11.90
N GLU A 297 5.50 14.14 -12.88
CA GLU A 297 4.45 14.42 -13.85
C GLU A 297 3.06 14.68 -13.26
N PHE A 298 2.79 14.16 -12.05
CA PHE A 298 1.51 14.41 -11.39
C PHE A 298 1.37 15.84 -10.87
N GLN A 299 2.48 16.50 -10.54
CA GLN A 299 2.45 17.89 -10.11
C GLN A 299 1.96 18.80 -11.24
N ASP A 300 2.39 18.52 -12.47
CA ASP A 300 1.95 19.24 -13.67
C ASP A 300 0.52 18.86 -14.05
N TYR A 301 0.19 17.56 -14.00
CA TYR A 301 -1.17 17.07 -14.28
C TYR A 301 -2.23 17.72 -13.39
N TYR A 302 -1.94 17.86 -12.09
CA TYR A 302 -2.82 18.53 -11.13
C TYR A 302 -2.56 20.04 -11.01
N LYS A 303 -1.64 20.61 -11.82
CA LYS A 303 -1.29 22.04 -11.88
C LYS A 303 -0.83 22.62 -10.54
N LEU A 304 -0.25 21.81 -9.66
CA LEU A 304 0.12 22.17 -8.30
C LEU A 304 1.23 23.22 -8.23
N ASN A 305 2.12 23.25 -9.23
CA ASN A 305 3.22 24.22 -9.36
C ASN A 305 2.85 25.44 -10.21
N SER A 306 1.65 25.50 -10.78
CA SER A 306 1.27 26.53 -11.74
C SER A 306 -0.01 27.27 -11.36
N THR A 307 -1.10 27.03 -12.06
CA THR A 307 -2.36 27.80 -11.94
C THR A 307 -3.24 27.42 -10.74
N LEU A 308 -3.06 26.21 -10.19
CA LEU A 308 -3.80 25.69 -9.04
C LEU A 308 -2.83 25.26 -7.92
N PRO A 309 -2.08 26.20 -7.29
CA PRO A 309 -1.06 25.84 -6.32
C PRO A 309 -1.64 25.12 -5.11
N GLY A 310 -0.88 24.13 -4.63
CA GLY A 310 -1.16 23.44 -3.37
C GLY A 310 -0.60 24.22 -2.17
N TYR A 311 -1.33 24.25 -1.09
CA TYR A 311 -0.94 24.87 0.17
C TYR A 311 -0.90 23.82 1.29
N THR A 312 0.05 23.93 2.21
CA THR A 312 0.18 22.96 3.31
C THR A 312 -1.07 22.93 4.17
N ALA A 313 -1.51 21.75 4.58
CA ALA A 313 -2.73 21.58 5.38
C ALA A 313 -2.71 22.44 6.65
N ALA A 314 -1.55 22.50 7.35
CA ALA A 314 -1.37 23.32 8.56
C ALA A 314 -1.60 24.81 8.29
N SER A 315 -1.06 25.34 7.18
CA SER A 315 -1.22 26.74 6.81
C SER A 315 -2.68 27.08 6.47
N VAL A 316 -3.40 26.16 5.82
CA VAL A 316 -4.83 26.34 5.50
C VAL A 316 -5.68 26.29 6.77
N VAL A 317 -5.37 25.42 7.73
CA VAL A 317 -6.03 25.43 9.05
C VAL A 317 -5.80 26.78 9.76
N SER A 318 -4.55 27.28 9.79
CA SER A 318 -4.22 28.60 10.36
C SER A 318 -4.96 29.74 9.64
N TYR A 319 -5.07 29.69 8.31
CA TYR A 319 -5.81 30.68 7.53
C TYR A 319 -7.31 30.67 7.86
N ARG A 320 -7.93 29.50 7.97
CA ARG A 320 -9.36 29.35 8.33
C ARG A 320 -9.67 29.81 9.76
N ALA A 321 -8.71 29.72 10.67
CA ALA A 321 -8.84 30.21 12.05
C ALA A 321 -8.70 31.74 12.16
N GLY A 322 -8.30 32.43 11.10
CA GLY A 322 -8.12 33.87 11.05
C GLY A 322 -9.16 34.59 10.18
N SER A 323 -8.74 35.68 9.55
CA SER A 323 -9.58 36.46 8.63
C SER A 323 -9.37 35.98 7.19
N ILE A 324 -10.44 35.92 6.39
CA ILE A 324 -10.38 35.63 4.96
C ILE A 324 -9.45 36.59 4.19
N ALA A 325 -9.28 37.82 4.69
CA ALA A 325 -8.37 38.81 4.12
C ALA A 325 -6.89 38.51 4.38
N ASP A 326 -6.55 37.72 5.44
CA ASP A 326 -5.19 37.43 5.87
C ASP A 326 -4.61 36.19 5.15
N SER A 327 -4.51 36.28 3.85
CA SER A 327 -3.92 35.19 3.04
C SER A 327 -2.39 35.05 3.19
N SER A 328 -1.73 35.89 3.99
CA SER A 328 -0.30 35.78 4.31
C SER A 328 0.03 34.51 5.11
N ARG A 329 -0.95 33.94 5.80
CA ARG A 329 -0.84 32.67 6.53
C ARG A 329 -0.68 31.45 5.63
N LEU A 330 -1.04 31.57 4.36
CA LEU A 330 -0.97 30.46 3.41
C LEU A 330 0.47 30.18 2.97
N VAL A 331 0.95 28.97 3.22
CA VAL A 331 2.29 28.51 2.84
C VAL A 331 2.15 27.52 1.67
N ARG A 332 2.76 27.84 0.54
CA ARG A 332 2.80 26.92 -0.60
C ARG A 332 3.53 25.65 -0.24
N ALA A 333 3.00 24.51 -0.66
CA ALA A 333 3.67 23.24 -0.54
C ALA A 333 4.89 23.19 -1.47
N GLN A 334 5.96 22.55 -1.00
CA GLN A 334 7.14 22.24 -1.81
C GLN A 334 7.10 20.77 -2.19
N TYR A 335 7.33 20.50 -3.45
CA TYR A 335 7.34 19.15 -4.01
C TYR A 335 8.77 18.79 -4.38
N ASN A 336 9.32 17.81 -3.67
CA ASN A 336 10.64 17.28 -3.95
C ASN A 336 10.50 15.96 -4.72
N GLU A 337 11.48 15.64 -5.55
CA GLU A 337 11.57 14.33 -6.18
C GLU A 337 11.68 13.25 -5.12
N VAL A 338 10.78 12.26 -5.20
CA VAL A 338 10.72 11.18 -4.21
C VAL A 338 11.84 10.17 -4.47
N LYS A 339 12.53 9.79 -3.39
CA LYS A 339 13.64 8.83 -3.40
C LYS A 339 13.21 7.54 -2.70
N PRO A 340 13.80 6.39 -3.07
CA PRO A 340 13.60 5.16 -2.31
C PRO A 340 14.09 5.34 -0.86
N GLU A 341 13.23 4.94 0.08
CA GLU A 341 13.57 4.90 1.49
C GLU A 341 14.70 3.88 1.72
N THR A 342 15.67 4.22 2.57
CA THR A 342 16.77 3.35 2.93
C THR A 342 16.87 3.16 4.44
N VAL A 343 17.32 1.99 4.86
CA VAL A 343 17.59 1.68 6.26
C VAL A 343 18.97 1.07 6.45
N ARG A 344 19.63 1.43 7.55
CA ARG A 344 20.81 0.75 8.08
C ARG A 344 20.44 0.16 9.42
N SER A 345 20.75 -1.11 9.63
CA SER A 345 20.40 -1.82 10.84
C SER A 345 21.61 -2.56 11.41
N TYR A 346 21.75 -2.49 12.71
CA TYR A 346 22.75 -3.19 13.53
C TYR A 346 22.01 -4.09 14.50
N GLU A 347 22.37 -5.35 14.56
CA GLU A 347 21.73 -6.33 15.44
C GLU A 347 22.75 -7.14 16.19
N VAL A 348 22.47 -7.39 17.46
CA VAL A 348 23.12 -8.37 18.29
C VAL A 348 22.08 -9.33 18.83
N GLY A 349 22.32 -10.63 18.71
CA GLY A 349 21.39 -11.65 19.18
C GLY A 349 22.14 -12.83 19.80
N TYR A 350 21.48 -13.46 20.76
CA TYR A 350 21.93 -14.69 21.39
C TYR A 350 20.88 -15.76 21.23
N LYS A 351 21.31 -16.98 20.87
CA LYS A 351 20.46 -18.15 20.84
C LYS A 351 21.20 -19.34 21.47
N GLY A 352 20.57 -19.98 22.43
CA GLY A 352 21.23 -21.12 23.09
C GLY A 352 20.28 -21.99 23.90
N ILE A 353 20.80 -23.15 24.30
CA ILE A 353 20.12 -24.09 25.18
C ILE A 353 20.87 -24.17 26.50
N ILE A 354 20.19 -23.77 27.58
CA ILE A 354 20.71 -23.75 28.94
C ILE A 354 20.20 -24.97 29.68
N GLY A 355 21.12 -25.72 30.30
CA GLY A 355 20.78 -26.90 31.11
C GLY A 355 20.03 -28.00 30.34
N LYS A 356 20.15 -28.07 29.02
CA LYS A 356 19.48 -29.02 28.11
C LYS A 356 17.93 -28.90 28.12
N LYS A 357 17.37 -27.91 28.77
CA LYS A 357 15.92 -27.76 28.97
C LYS A 357 15.38 -26.40 28.58
N LEU A 358 16.14 -25.33 28.72
CA LEU A 358 15.70 -23.98 28.44
C LEU A 358 16.38 -23.47 27.17
N MET A 359 15.60 -23.31 26.10
CA MET A 359 16.03 -22.55 24.92
C MET A 359 15.75 -21.07 25.15
N VAL A 360 16.75 -20.25 24.89
CA VAL A 360 16.69 -18.79 24.95
C VAL A 360 17.04 -18.25 23.56
N ASP A 361 16.21 -17.36 23.00
CA ASP A 361 16.47 -16.64 21.76
C ASP A 361 16.18 -15.16 22.01
N GLY A 362 17.21 -14.34 22.14
CA GLY A 362 17.09 -12.91 22.42
C GLY A 362 17.89 -12.09 21.42
N TYR A 363 17.36 -10.89 21.09
CA TYR A 363 18.04 -9.93 20.22
C TYR A 363 17.71 -8.50 20.60
N VAL A 364 18.62 -7.61 20.21
CA VAL A 364 18.42 -6.15 20.22
C VAL A 364 18.93 -5.61 18.89
N TYR A 365 18.21 -4.63 18.34
CA TYR A 365 18.63 -3.95 17.13
C TYR A 365 18.45 -2.44 17.23
N TYR A 366 19.26 -1.73 16.47
CA TYR A 366 19.14 -0.30 16.20
C TYR A 366 19.09 -0.09 14.68
N SER A 367 18.10 0.68 14.22
CA SER A 367 17.95 0.99 12.80
C SER A 367 17.81 2.49 12.59
N GLU A 368 18.43 3.01 11.54
CA GLU A 368 18.31 4.38 11.07
C GLU A 368 17.72 4.39 9.66
N TYR A 369 16.56 5.03 9.51
CA TYR A 369 15.89 5.24 8.22
C TYR A 369 16.25 6.61 7.68
N LYS A 370 16.52 6.68 6.38
CA LYS A 370 16.74 7.89 5.62
C LYS A 370 15.77 7.93 4.45
N ASP A 371 15.32 9.13 4.08
CA ASP A 371 14.33 9.34 3.03
C ASP A 371 13.01 8.56 3.34
N PHE A 372 12.59 8.54 4.62
CA PHE A 372 11.41 7.79 5.08
C PHE A 372 10.16 8.27 4.34
N LEU A 373 9.36 7.33 3.80
CA LEU A 373 8.18 7.64 2.99
C LEU A 373 6.99 7.95 3.90
N VAL A 374 6.49 9.18 3.82
CA VAL A 374 5.34 9.66 4.59
C VAL A 374 4.23 10.16 3.67
N GLY A 375 2.98 10.00 4.10
CA GLY A 375 1.83 10.59 3.43
C GLY A 375 1.67 12.05 3.86
N VAL A 376 1.50 12.94 2.89
CA VAL A 376 1.21 14.36 3.13
C VAL A 376 -0.05 14.77 2.40
N ALA A 377 -0.71 15.82 2.94
CA ALA A 377 -1.89 16.40 2.33
C ALA A 377 -1.68 17.90 2.11
N VAL A 378 -2.15 18.38 0.96
CA VAL A 378 -2.22 19.80 0.63
C VAL A 378 -3.64 20.16 0.25
N ALA A 379 -4.01 21.42 0.44
CA ALA A 379 -5.28 21.94 -0.05
C ALA A 379 -5.02 22.76 -1.31
N GLN A 380 -5.86 22.57 -2.31
CA GLN A 380 -5.84 23.25 -3.60
C GLN A 380 -7.17 23.95 -3.83
N SER A 381 -7.14 25.20 -4.28
CA SER A 381 -8.37 25.89 -4.72
C SER A 381 -8.91 25.27 -6.01
N ARG A 382 -10.21 25.33 -6.24
CA ARG A 382 -10.82 24.74 -7.44
C ARG A 382 -10.64 25.61 -8.69
N ALA A 383 -10.68 26.93 -8.54
CA ALA A 383 -10.57 27.89 -9.62
C ALA A 383 -9.29 28.75 -9.60
N GLY A 384 -8.32 28.45 -8.71
CA GLY A 384 -7.07 29.18 -8.60
C GLY A 384 -7.11 30.41 -7.66
N ASN A 385 -8.28 30.71 -7.09
CA ASN A 385 -8.44 31.80 -6.14
C ASN A 385 -8.11 31.33 -4.73
N LYS A 386 -7.10 31.92 -4.09
CA LYS A 386 -6.69 31.58 -2.71
C LYS A 386 -7.77 31.80 -1.65
N PHE A 387 -8.73 32.70 -1.86
CA PHE A 387 -9.86 32.90 -0.96
C PHE A 387 -10.79 31.70 -0.86
N GLU A 388 -10.82 30.84 -1.89
CA GLU A 388 -11.57 29.59 -1.85
C GLU A 388 -11.07 28.63 -0.77
N LEU A 389 -9.79 28.72 -0.39
CA LEU A 389 -9.21 27.91 0.68
C LEU A 389 -9.77 28.19 2.06
N TYR A 390 -10.44 29.34 2.25
CA TYR A 390 -11.11 29.69 3.50
C TYR A 390 -12.30 28.77 3.79
N SER A 391 -12.97 28.28 2.76
CA SER A 391 -14.05 27.31 2.87
C SER A 391 -13.57 25.89 2.50
N PRO A 392 -13.84 24.88 3.34
CA PRO A 392 -13.54 23.49 2.99
C PRO A 392 -14.33 22.98 1.78
N PHE A 393 -15.46 23.61 1.45
CA PHE A 393 -16.31 23.22 0.31
C PHE A 393 -15.82 23.76 -1.04
N SER A 394 -14.97 24.76 -1.03
CA SER A 394 -14.39 25.40 -2.23
C SER A 394 -12.96 24.94 -2.52
N SER A 395 -12.40 24.06 -1.68
CA SER A 395 -11.08 23.50 -1.84
C SER A 395 -11.13 22.00 -2.09
N THR A 396 -10.04 21.48 -2.65
CA THR A 396 -9.81 20.04 -2.84
C THR A 396 -8.59 19.63 -2.04
N ASN A 397 -8.70 18.60 -1.22
CA ASN A 397 -7.54 17.99 -0.58
C ASN A 397 -6.85 17.09 -1.58
N VAL A 398 -5.53 17.20 -1.69
CA VAL A 398 -4.68 16.32 -2.50
C VAL A 398 -3.70 15.65 -1.57
N SER A 399 -3.73 14.32 -1.52
CA SER A 399 -2.84 13.52 -0.68
C SER A 399 -1.88 12.74 -1.55
N TYR A 400 -0.60 12.75 -1.19
CA TYR A 400 0.46 12.05 -1.92
C TYR A 400 1.57 11.61 -0.97
N THR A 401 2.50 10.78 -1.47
CA THR A 401 3.66 10.32 -0.71
C THR A 401 4.88 11.19 -1.02
N GLN A 402 5.64 11.57 0.00
CA GLN A 402 6.95 12.20 -0.14
C GLN A 402 7.94 11.65 0.89
N ASN A 403 9.21 12.01 0.78
CA ASN A 403 10.21 11.68 1.79
C ASN A 403 10.12 12.67 2.97
N SER A 404 10.26 12.14 4.19
CA SER A 404 10.49 12.96 5.39
C SER A 404 11.86 13.64 5.28
N ALA A 405 11.95 14.89 5.75
CA ALA A 405 13.21 15.60 5.89
C ALA A 405 14.08 15.03 7.02
N ASP A 406 13.46 14.44 8.02
CA ASP A 406 14.11 13.93 9.21
C ASP A 406 14.49 12.46 9.07
N LYS A 407 15.52 12.06 9.80
CA LYS A 407 15.90 10.65 9.94
C LYS A 407 15.07 10.02 11.04
N VAL A 408 14.40 8.93 10.68
CA VAL A 408 13.64 8.13 11.65
C VAL A 408 14.54 7.05 12.22
N LYS A 409 14.52 6.87 13.53
CA LYS A 409 15.25 5.82 14.23
C LYS A 409 14.31 4.80 14.81
N SER A 410 14.73 3.53 14.83
CA SER A 410 14.02 2.45 15.52
C SER A 410 14.98 1.71 16.43
N ILE A 411 14.53 1.43 17.64
CA ILE A 411 15.20 0.55 18.60
C ILE A 411 14.21 -0.53 18.98
N GLY A 412 14.61 -1.77 18.78
CA GLY A 412 13.79 -2.91 19.12
C GLY A 412 14.56 -4.03 19.78
N TRP A 413 13.86 -4.85 20.53
CA TRP A 413 14.38 -6.04 21.17
C TRP A 413 13.29 -7.11 21.24
N GLY A 414 13.72 -8.35 21.32
CA GLY A 414 12.86 -9.49 21.54
C GLY A 414 13.52 -10.57 22.37
N LEU A 415 12.72 -11.28 23.14
CA LEU A 415 13.14 -12.43 23.95
C LEU A 415 12.12 -13.55 23.82
N GLY A 416 12.57 -14.69 23.33
CA GLY A 416 11.83 -15.93 23.26
C GLY A 416 12.42 -16.95 24.24
N LEU A 417 11.57 -17.61 25.00
CA LEU A 417 11.92 -18.66 25.95
C LEU A 417 11.08 -19.90 25.65
N GLU A 418 11.75 -21.06 25.60
CA GLU A 418 11.08 -22.36 25.51
C GLU A 418 11.66 -23.27 26.57
N TYR A 419 10.83 -23.73 27.48
CA TYR A 419 11.23 -24.59 28.58
C TYR A 419 10.60 -25.98 28.47
N ASN A 420 11.46 -26.97 28.29
CA ASN A 420 11.10 -28.38 28.31
C ASN A 420 11.04 -28.88 29.78
N ALA A 421 9.89 -28.69 30.45
CA ALA A 421 9.74 -28.98 31.85
C ALA A 421 9.86 -30.49 32.12
N VAL A 422 9.13 -31.31 31.35
CA VAL A 422 9.20 -32.78 31.34
C VAL A 422 8.92 -33.30 29.93
N LYS A 423 9.20 -34.57 29.66
CA LYS A 423 9.12 -35.15 28.29
C LYS A 423 7.83 -34.87 27.50
N LYS A 424 6.74 -34.46 28.15
CA LYS A 424 5.41 -34.27 27.55
C LYS A 424 4.93 -32.80 27.55
N TYR A 425 5.65 -31.90 28.23
CA TYR A 425 5.21 -30.50 28.39
C TYR A 425 6.31 -29.52 28.01
N VAL A 426 5.97 -28.66 27.08
CA VAL A 426 6.81 -27.55 26.65
C VAL A 426 6.06 -26.25 26.96
N VAL A 427 6.72 -25.35 27.67
CA VAL A 427 6.19 -24.01 27.96
C VAL A 427 7.00 -23.01 27.16
N TYR A 428 6.37 -22.12 26.42
CA TYR A 428 7.04 -21.08 25.67
C TYR A 428 6.41 -19.70 25.98
N ALA A 429 7.25 -18.68 25.94
CA ALA A 429 6.87 -17.28 26.09
C ALA A 429 7.70 -16.42 25.15
N ASN A 430 7.06 -15.42 24.54
CA ASN A 430 7.72 -14.43 23.72
C ASN A 430 7.29 -13.03 24.16
N VAL A 431 8.28 -12.13 24.26
CA VAL A 431 8.05 -10.72 24.50
C VAL A 431 8.95 -9.91 23.57
N PHE A 432 8.42 -8.83 23.03
CA PHE A 432 9.18 -7.94 22.15
C PHE A 432 8.67 -6.50 22.27
N SER A 433 9.51 -5.56 21.88
CA SER A 433 9.18 -4.16 21.77
C SER A 433 9.92 -3.55 20.59
N ASP A 434 9.25 -2.67 19.87
CA ASP A 434 9.82 -1.83 18.82
C ASP A 434 9.32 -0.40 19.00
N GLN A 435 10.23 0.57 18.94
CA GLN A 435 9.94 1.98 19.13
C GLN A 435 10.55 2.80 18.00
N LEU A 436 9.69 3.52 17.28
CA LEU A 436 10.12 4.59 16.37
C LEU A 436 10.36 5.85 17.17
N ARG A 437 11.43 6.58 16.81
CA ARG A 437 11.80 7.88 17.41
C ARG A 437 12.16 8.85 16.30
N ASP A 438 12.00 10.13 16.59
CA ASP A 438 12.31 11.24 15.66
C ASP A 438 11.46 11.15 14.35
N VAL A 439 10.14 10.89 14.52
CA VAL A 439 9.18 10.79 13.40
C VAL A 439 8.45 12.13 13.26
#